data_2d7d30b4ad686e584f9351cda0aa2327
#
_entry.id   2d7d30b4ad686e584f9351cda0aa2327
#
_cell.length_a   1.000
_cell.length_b   1.000
_cell.length_c   1.000
_cell.angle_alpha   90.00
_cell.angle_beta   90.00
_cell.angle_gamma   90.00
#
_symmetry.space_group_name_H-M   'P 1'
#
loop_
_entity.id
_entity.type
_entity.pdbx_description
1 polymer ?
#
loop_
_entity_poly.entity_id
_entity_poly.type
_entity_poly.pdbx_seq_one_letter_code
_entity_poly.pdbx_strand_id
1 'polypeptide(L)'
;MNQAFDSDSVSITRRIMDALRLDPVLLSLLLILALFGSMVLYSASGSDTAAVIRQGIRIAVALLLLVAAANVPLRMLRKISVWLYLGGVALLVAVMLFGEVGKGAQRWLDLGFIRFQPSEMLKLAVPMIVATYLSDRVLPVGLKELIVSSILVMIPVVLIARQPDLGTAILVGSAGFFVLFLAGVRWRIIISLGVLFSALAPLLWKFALHDYQRNRILTLLDPESDP
;
A
#
# COMPACT_ATOMS: atom_id res chain seq x y z
N MET A 1 -18.73 7.77 -51.33
CA MET A 1 -17.30 8.15 -51.45
C MET A 1 -17.07 9.23 -50.41
N ASN A 2 -16.63 8.91 -49.21
CA ASN A 2 -16.08 9.75 -48.13
C ASN A 2 -16.21 9.05 -46.77
N GLN A 3 -15.46 7.98 -46.57
CA GLN A 3 -15.17 7.40 -45.22
C GLN A 3 -13.71 6.88 -45.14
N ALA A 4 -12.77 7.66 -45.63
CA ALA A 4 -11.35 7.27 -45.65
C ALA A 4 -10.41 8.33 -45.08
N PHE A 5 -10.89 9.22 -44.18
CA PHE A 5 -10.06 10.28 -43.62
C PHE A 5 -10.27 10.51 -42.16
N ASP A 6 -10.19 9.46 -41.33
CA ASP A 6 -10.15 9.69 -39.86
C ASP A 6 -9.32 8.66 -39.07
N SER A 7 -8.38 7.98 -39.66
CA SER A 7 -7.56 6.96 -38.98
C SER A 7 -6.12 7.38 -38.64
N ASP A 8 -5.66 8.56 -39.00
CA ASP A 8 -4.24 8.90 -38.92
C ASP A 8 -3.84 9.97 -37.88
N SER A 9 -4.74 10.47 -37.08
CA SER A 9 -4.39 11.40 -35.98
C SER A 9 -4.48 10.81 -34.60
N VAL A 10 -4.04 9.57 -34.43
CA VAL A 10 -3.69 9.13 -33.06
C VAL A 10 -2.50 10.00 -32.64
N SER A 11 -2.75 10.94 -31.73
CA SER A 11 -1.74 11.91 -31.30
C SER A 11 -0.46 11.16 -30.89
N ILE A 12 0.70 11.69 -31.24
CA ILE A 12 2.02 11.12 -30.88
C ILE A 12 2.05 10.78 -29.38
N THR A 13 1.42 11.62 -28.56
CA THR A 13 1.25 11.42 -27.13
C THR A 13 0.56 10.08 -26.82
N ARG A 14 -0.52 9.73 -27.53
CA ARG A 14 -1.23 8.48 -27.30
C ARG A 14 -0.39 7.26 -27.70
N ARG A 15 0.34 7.33 -28.79
CA ARG A 15 1.29 6.27 -29.20
C ARG A 15 2.41 6.06 -28.17
N ILE A 16 2.95 7.14 -27.58
CA ILE A 16 3.97 7.06 -26.54
C ILE A 16 3.36 6.44 -25.26
N MET A 17 2.16 6.87 -24.84
CA MET A 17 1.49 6.32 -23.66
C MET A 17 1.17 4.84 -23.82
N ASP A 18 0.68 4.43 -24.99
CA ASP A 18 0.40 3.02 -25.30
C ASP A 18 1.69 2.19 -25.32
N ALA A 19 2.79 2.72 -25.86
CA ALA A 19 4.11 2.07 -25.84
C ALA A 19 4.66 1.91 -24.41
N LEU A 20 4.42 2.89 -23.55
CA LEU A 20 4.81 2.87 -22.13
C LEU A 20 3.78 2.13 -21.23
N ARG A 21 2.67 1.68 -21.80
CA ARG A 21 1.55 1.03 -21.08
C ARG A 21 1.01 1.88 -19.92
N LEU A 22 0.95 3.19 -20.14
CA LEU A 22 0.46 4.16 -19.18
C LEU A 22 -0.89 4.71 -19.62
N ASP A 23 -1.84 4.78 -18.66
CA ASP A 23 -3.09 5.50 -18.86
C ASP A 23 -2.84 7.00 -18.77
N PRO A 24 -3.15 7.79 -19.84
CA PRO A 24 -2.87 9.22 -19.86
C PRO A 24 -3.69 10.00 -18.84
N VAL A 25 -4.91 9.55 -18.52
CA VAL A 25 -5.77 10.21 -17.53
C VAL A 25 -5.19 10.01 -16.14
N LEU A 26 -4.85 8.77 -15.78
CA LEU A 26 -4.21 8.48 -14.49
C LEU A 26 -2.88 9.22 -14.34
N LEU A 27 -2.04 9.24 -15.37
CA LEU A 27 -0.77 9.94 -15.33
C LEU A 27 -0.97 11.45 -15.14
N SER A 28 -1.92 12.07 -15.86
CA SER A 28 -2.20 13.49 -15.71
C SER A 28 -2.68 13.85 -14.31
N LEU A 29 -3.57 13.03 -13.72
CA LEU A 29 -4.05 13.22 -12.35
C LEU A 29 -2.91 13.08 -11.32
N LEU A 30 -2.01 12.10 -11.50
CA LEU A 30 -0.83 11.94 -10.65
C LEU A 30 0.10 13.14 -10.74
N LEU A 31 0.34 13.68 -11.93
CA LEU A 31 1.17 14.86 -12.12
C LEU A 31 0.56 16.10 -11.48
N ILE A 32 -0.75 16.32 -11.65
CA ILE A 32 -1.47 17.42 -11.00
C ILE A 32 -1.34 17.31 -9.48
N LEU A 33 -1.56 16.12 -8.92
CA LEU A 33 -1.43 15.88 -7.49
C LEU A 33 0.01 16.11 -7.00
N ALA A 34 1.01 15.67 -7.76
CA ALA A 34 2.42 15.87 -7.44
C ALA A 34 2.82 17.35 -7.46
N LEU A 35 2.33 18.11 -8.45
CA LEU A 35 2.54 19.56 -8.54
C LEU A 35 1.88 20.28 -7.37
N PHE A 36 0.60 19.97 -7.10
CA PHE A 36 -0.11 20.55 -5.96
C PHE A 36 0.59 20.25 -4.64
N GLY A 37 0.99 18.99 -4.42
CA GLY A 37 1.76 18.59 -3.23
C GLY A 37 3.10 19.33 -3.10
N SER A 38 3.77 19.61 -4.24
CA SER A 38 5.01 20.39 -4.24
C SER A 38 4.79 21.86 -3.90
N MET A 39 3.66 22.45 -4.33
CA MET A 39 3.26 23.83 -3.94
C MET A 39 2.97 23.92 -2.44
N VAL A 40 2.22 22.96 -1.90
CA VAL A 40 1.93 22.87 -0.46
C VAL A 40 3.23 22.73 0.34
N LEU A 41 4.15 21.84 -0.12
CA LEU A 41 5.46 21.68 0.51
C LEU A 41 6.26 22.98 0.52
N TYR A 42 6.29 23.72 -0.59
CA TYR A 42 6.99 25.00 -0.67
C TYR A 42 6.43 26.01 0.34
N SER A 43 5.10 26.12 0.44
CA SER A 43 4.44 26.99 1.41
C SER A 43 4.72 26.55 2.85
N ALA A 44 4.60 25.26 3.15
CA ALA A 44 4.79 24.72 4.51
C ALA A 44 6.25 24.74 4.98
N SER A 45 7.23 24.70 4.06
CA SER A 45 8.66 24.71 4.39
C SER A 45 9.25 26.13 4.55
N GLY A 46 8.41 27.18 4.58
CA GLY A 46 8.90 28.56 4.64
C GLY A 46 9.66 28.99 3.37
N SER A 47 9.21 28.52 2.21
CA SER A 47 9.81 28.80 0.89
C SER A 47 11.21 28.18 0.69
N ASP A 48 11.49 27.04 1.38
CA ASP A 48 12.75 26.30 1.17
C ASP A 48 12.77 25.64 -0.21
N THR A 49 13.53 26.23 -1.13
CA THR A 49 13.73 25.72 -2.49
C THR A 49 14.46 24.36 -2.51
N ALA A 50 15.35 24.11 -1.54
CA ALA A 50 16.06 22.84 -1.44
C ALA A 50 15.11 21.68 -1.09
N ALA A 51 14.07 21.94 -0.26
CA ALA A 51 13.03 20.95 0.00
C ALA A 51 12.25 20.59 -1.26
N VAL A 52 11.90 21.57 -2.09
CA VAL A 52 11.18 21.37 -3.36
C VAL A 52 12.03 20.60 -4.37
N ILE A 53 13.33 20.93 -4.49
CA ILE A 53 14.26 20.21 -5.37
C ILE A 53 14.36 18.73 -4.95
N ARG A 54 14.54 18.44 -3.66
CA ARG A 54 14.56 17.08 -3.13
C ARG A 54 13.25 16.32 -3.45
N GLN A 55 12.11 17.00 -3.34
CA GLN A 55 10.81 16.43 -3.70
C GLN A 55 10.70 16.17 -5.20
N GLY A 56 11.17 17.09 -6.05
CA GLY A 56 11.21 16.91 -7.50
C GLY A 56 12.04 15.69 -7.91
N ILE A 57 13.20 15.47 -7.30
CA ILE A 57 14.02 14.26 -7.53
C ILE A 57 13.24 13.00 -7.14
N ARG A 58 12.56 12.99 -6.00
CA ARG A 58 11.73 11.84 -5.57
C ARG A 58 10.59 11.56 -6.54
N ILE A 59 9.92 12.59 -7.04
CA ILE A 59 8.86 12.46 -8.04
C ILE A 59 9.42 11.89 -9.35
N ALA A 60 10.57 12.39 -9.83
CA ALA A 60 11.22 11.88 -11.03
C ALA A 60 11.59 10.40 -10.91
N VAL A 61 12.18 10.00 -9.78
CA VAL A 61 12.49 8.59 -9.49
C VAL A 61 11.20 7.74 -9.43
N ALA A 62 10.15 8.25 -8.78
CA ALA A 62 8.87 7.55 -8.69
C ALA A 62 8.23 7.35 -10.07
N LEU A 63 8.29 8.33 -10.98
CA LEU A 63 7.80 8.22 -12.34
C LEU A 63 8.61 7.22 -13.18
N LEU A 64 9.93 7.18 -13.02
CA LEU A 64 10.77 6.15 -13.66
C LEU A 64 10.40 4.74 -13.18
N LEU A 65 10.21 4.56 -11.87
CA LEU A 65 9.76 3.29 -11.30
C LEU A 65 8.35 2.91 -11.75
N LEU A 66 7.45 3.88 -11.90
CA LEU A 66 6.10 3.67 -12.44
C LEU A 66 6.17 3.10 -13.86
N VAL A 67 6.97 3.72 -14.74
CA VAL A 67 7.17 3.24 -16.12
C VAL A 67 7.78 1.84 -16.12
N ALA A 68 8.79 1.60 -15.32
CA ALA A 68 9.41 0.28 -15.19
C ALA A 68 8.39 -0.75 -14.74
N ALA A 69 7.62 -0.46 -13.69
CA ALA A 69 6.59 -1.37 -13.16
C ALA A 69 5.45 -1.64 -14.16
N ALA A 70 5.00 -0.62 -14.91
CA ALA A 70 3.96 -0.76 -15.93
C ALA A 70 4.36 -1.73 -17.05
N ASN A 71 5.67 -1.88 -17.31
CA ASN A 71 6.19 -2.75 -18.36
C ASN A 71 6.56 -4.15 -17.87
N VAL A 72 6.44 -4.44 -16.56
CA VAL A 72 6.70 -5.79 -16.02
C VAL A 72 5.57 -6.75 -16.43
N PRO A 73 5.86 -7.89 -17.08
CA PRO A 73 4.84 -8.85 -17.45
C PRO A 73 4.24 -9.55 -16.21
N LEU A 74 2.94 -9.84 -16.24
CA LEU A 74 2.22 -10.49 -15.12
C LEU A 74 2.89 -11.77 -14.63
N ARG A 75 3.48 -12.57 -15.53
CA ARG A 75 4.23 -13.78 -15.15
C ARG A 75 5.41 -13.49 -14.23
N MET A 76 6.10 -12.37 -14.48
CA MET A 76 7.22 -11.94 -13.65
C MET A 76 6.73 -11.37 -12.31
N LEU A 77 5.63 -10.60 -12.31
CA LEU A 77 5.00 -10.10 -11.09
C LEU A 77 4.59 -11.25 -10.16
N ARG A 78 4.03 -12.34 -10.70
CA ARG A 78 3.71 -13.56 -9.93
C ARG A 78 4.94 -14.18 -9.25
N LYS A 79 6.08 -14.27 -9.95
CA LYS A 79 7.33 -14.79 -9.37
C LYS A 79 7.92 -13.84 -8.33
N ILE A 80 7.94 -12.56 -8.63
CA ILE A 80 8.48 -11.51 -7.74
C ILE A 80 7.65 -11.42 -6.46
N SER A 81 6.31 -11.58 -6.53
CA SER A 81 5.44 -11.46 -5.36
C SER A 81 5.83 -12.40 -4.21
N VAL A 82 6.27 -13.62 -4.52
CA VAL A 82 6.74 -14.59 -3.51
C VAL A 82 7.99 -14.07 -2.80
N TRP A 83 8.97 -13.60 -3.57
CA TRP A 83 10.23 -13.10 -3.00
C TRP A 83 10.04 -11.77 -2.26
N LEU A 84 9.19 -10.87 -2.79
CA LEU A 84 8.84 -9.63 -2.10
C LEU A 84 8.13 -9.90 -0.77
N TYR A 85 7.21 -10.86 -0.75
CA TYR A 85 6.49 -11.22 0.46
C TYR A 85 7.45 -11.85 1.50
N LEU A 86 8.21 -12.87 1.12
CA LEU A 86 9.14 -13.54 2.03
C LEU A 86 10.23 -12.58 2.52
N GLY A 87 10.81 -11.80 1.62
CA GLY A 87 11.80 -10.78 1.96
C GLY A 87 11.22 -9.71 2.88
N GLY A 88 9.99 -9.23 2.60
CA GLY A 88 9.31 -8.26 3.44
C GLY A 88 9.01 -8.77 4.84
N VAL A 89 8.54 -10.01 4.97
CA VAL A 89 8.30 -10.64 6.27
C VAL A 89 9.62 -10.84 7.02
N ALA A 90 10.68 -11.31 6.35
CA ALA A 90 11.99 -11.45 6.95
C ALA A 90 12.56 -10.11 7.45
N LEU A 91 12.39 -9.04 6.65
CA LEU A 91 12.80 -7.69 7.04
C LEU A 91 11.96 -7.14 8.20
N LEU A 92 10.64 -7.44 8.29
CA LEU A 92 9.86 -7.08 9.48
C LEU A 92 10.40 -7.75 10.74
N VAL A 93 10.74 -9.03 10.65
CA VAL A 93 11.36 -9.75 11.79
C VAL A 93 12.71 -9.12 12.13
N ALA A 94 13.54 -8.80 11.13
CA ALA A 94 14.82 -8.12 11.34
C ALA A 94 14.65 -6.76 12.03
N VAL A 95 13.64 -5.96 11.65
CA VAL A 95 13.34 -4.68 12.33
C VAL A 95 12.94 -4.91 13.77
N MET A 96 12.18 -5.97 14.10
CA MET A 96 11.82 -6.27 15.48
C MET A 96 13.03 -6.64 16.34
N LEU A 97 14.08 -7.22 15.73
CA LEU A 97 15.28 -7.67 16.46
C LEU A 97 16.37 -6.59 16.51
N PHE A 98 16.53 -5.81 15.44
CA PHE A 98 17.68 -4.91 15.22
C PHE A 98 17.28 -3.47 14.87
N GLY A 99 15.97 -3.15 14.76
CA GLY A 99 15.51 -1.84 14.32
C GLY A 99 15.79 -0.73 15.33
N GLU A 100 16.00 0.48 14.83
CA GLU A 100 16.13 1.67 15.66
C GLU A 100 14.75 2.13 16.19
N VAL A 101 14.74 2.51 17.47
CA VAL A 101 13.55 3.08 18.13
C VAL A 101 13.46 4.56 17.74
N GLY A 102 12.61 4.88 16.76
CA GLY A 102 12.29 6.26 16.38
C GLY A 102 10.87 6.63 16.80
N LYS A 103 10.72 7.73 17.54
CA LYS A 103 9.40 8.24 18.02
C LYS A 103 8.54 7.17 18.73
N GLY A 104 9.17 6.32 19.55
CA GLY A 104 8.46 5.30 20.35
C GLY A 104 8.09 4.02 19.61
N ALA A 105 8.58 3.79 18.39
CA ALA A 105 8.35 2.56 17.64
C ALA A 105 9.56 2.16 16.79
N GLN A 106 9.84 0.85 16.75
CA GLN A 106 10.86 0.26 15.86
C GLN A 106 10.24 -0.04 14.50
N ARG A 107 10.43 0.83 13.51
CA ARG A 107 9.79 0.69 12.19
C ARG A 107 10.77 0.82 11.02
N TRP A 108 11.97 1.32 11.29
CA TRP A 108 12.93 1.71 10.26
C TRP A 108 14.20 0.89 10.37
N LEU A 109 14.71 0.49 9.23
CA LEU A 109 16.08 0.02 9.07
C LEU A 109 16.90 1.20 8.54
N ASP A 110 17.90 1.62 9.31
CA ASP A 110 18.87 2.58 8.83
C ASP A 110 19.97 1.82 8.07
N LEU A 111 20.05 2.03 6.76
CA LEU A 111 21.06 1.47 5.88
C LEU A 111 22.22 2.45 5.65
N GLY A 112 22.32 3.51 6.46
CA GLY A 112 23.33 4.56 6.41
C GLY A 112 23.02 5.65 5.38
N PHE A 113 22.65 5.31 4.17
CA PHE A 113 22.31 6.25 3.10
C PHE A 113 20.80 6.38 2.84
N ILE A 114 20.00 5.41 3.25
CA ILE A 114 18.53 5.41 3.14
C ILE A 114 17.93 4.77 4.39
N ARG A 115 16.88 5.41 4.92
CA ARG A 115 15.99 4.81 5.90
C ARG A 115 14.89 4.04 5.15
N PHE A 116 14.84 2.74 5.39
CA PHE A 116 13.90 1.85 4.72
C PHE A 116 12.89 1.29 5.72
N GLN A 117 11.60 1.33 5.35
CA GLN A 117 10.51 0.76 6.14
C GLN A 117 9.96 -0.48 5.43
N PRO A 118 10.18 -1.70 5.94
CA PRO A 118 9.75 -2.93 5.26
C PRO A 118 8.23 -3.04 5.06
N SER A 119 7.44 -2.46 5.95
CA SER A 119 5.98 -2.46 5.83
C SER A 119 5.48 -1.69 4.59
N GLU A 120 6.26 -0.71 4.06
CA GLU A 120 5.92 -0.04 2.81
C GLU A 120 5.93 -1.00 1.61
N MET A 121 6.91 -1.89 1.56
CA MET A 121 6.99 -2.93 0.54
C MET A 121 5.85 -3.95 0.69
N LEU A 122 5.46 -4.28 1.91
CA LEU A 122 4.41 -5.27 2.17
C LEU A 122 3.00 -4.78 1.80
N LYS A 123 2.76 -3.47 1.74
CA LYS A 123 1.50 -2.94 1.18
C LYS A 123 1.27 -3.38 -0.27
N LEU A 124 2.34 -3.59 -1.04
CA LEU A 124 2.27 -4.12 -2.40
C LEU A 124 2.41 -5.65 -2.42
N ALA A 125 3.31 -6.21 -1.63
CA ALA A 125 3.62 -7.63 -1.67
C ALA A 125 2.45 -8.50 -1.18
N VAL A 126 1.68 -8.05 -0.16
CA VAL A 126 0.54 -8.80 0.38
C VAL A 126 -0.59 -8.98 -0.63
N PRO A 127 -1.14 -7.94 -1.26
CA PRO A 127 -2.16 -8.14 -2.28
C PRO A 127 -1.64 -8.94 -3.48
N MET A 128 -0.36 -8.76 -3.86
CA MET A 128 0.25 -9.51 -4.96
C MET A 128 0.37 -11.01 -4.65
N ILE A 129 0.81 -11.40 -3.45
CA ILE A 129 0.94 -12.83 -3.10
C ILE A 129 -0.42 -13.49 -2.97
N VAL A 130 -1.41 -12.81 -2.39
CA VAL A 130 -2.79 -13.32 -2.29
C VAL A 130 -3.39 -13.50 -3.69
N ALA A 131 -3.27 -12.51 -4.56
CA ALA A 131 -3.72 -12.61 -5.95
C ALA A 131 -2.99 -13.73 -6.71
N THR A 132 -1.69 -13.89 -6.49
CA THR A 132 -0.88 -14.98 -7.07
C THR A 132 -1.38 -16.35 -6.60
N TYR A 133 -1.63 -16.51 -5.31
CA TYR A 133 -2.16 -17.76 -4.75
C TYR A 133 -3.55 -18.11 -5.32
N LEU A 134 -4.41 -17.10 -5.47
CA LEU A 134 -5.78 -17.31 -5.96
C LEU A 134 -5.88 -17.45 -7.48
N SER A 135 -4.89 -16.98 -8.24
CA SER A 135 -4.93 -16.95 -9.71
C SER A 135 -5.06 -18.34 -10.35
N ASP A 136 -4.63 -19.40 -9.67
CA ASP A 136 -4.72 -20.78 -10.14
C ASP A 136 -5.87 -21.56 -9.46
N ARG A 137 -6.80 -20.86 -8.81
CA ARG A 137 -7.92 -21.45 -8.07
C ARG A 137 -9.27 -21.15 -8.75
N VAL A 138 -10.22 -22.05 -8.52
CA VAL A 138 -11.60 -21.87 -9.02
C VAL A 138 -12.30 -20.83 -8.14
N LEU A 139 -12.90 -19.82 -8.76
CA LEU A 139 -13.70 -18.81 -8.10
C LEU A 139 -15.20 -19.19 -8.14
N PRO A 140 -16.00 -18.83 -7.14
CA PRO A 140 -15.65 -18.10 -5.90
C PRO A 140 -14.82 -18.96 -4.93
N VAL A 141 -13.98 -18.30 -4.12
CA VAL A 141 -13.04 -18.94 -3.20
C VAL A 141 -13.72 -19.88 -2.20
N GLY A 142 -13.15 -21.07 -2.04
CA GLY A 142 -13.55 -22.05 -1.03
C GLY A 142 -12.99 -21.70 0.36
N LEU A 143 -13.38 -22.48 1.37
CA LEU A 143 -12.94 -22.26 2.76
C LEU A 143 -11.42 -22.43 2.90
N LYS A 144 -10.83 -23.39 2.21
CA LYS A 144 -9.38 -23.64 2.24
C LYS A 144 -8.60 -22.45 1.70
N GLU A 145 -9.00 -21.93 0.53
CA GLU A 145 -8.39 -20.78 -0.12
C GLU A 145 -8.52 -19.53 0.76
N LEU A 146 -9.68 -19.36 1.39
CA LEU A 146 -9.92 -18.27 2.33
C LEU A 146 -8.98 -18.34 3.54
N ILE A 147 -8.83 -19.51 4.17
CA ILE A 147 -7.95 -19.69 5.32
C ILE A 147 -6.49 -19.40 4.95
N VAL A 148 -5.99 -19.99 3.86
CA VAL A 148 -4.60 -19.80 3.42
C VAL A 148 -4.33 -18.32 3.09
N SER A 149 -5.22 -17.68 2.34
CA SER A 149 -5.09 -16.26 2.01
C SER A 149 -5.15 -15.37 3.26
N SER A 150 -6.05 -15.70 4.21
CA SER A 150 -6.12 -14.98 5.48
C SER A 150 -4.82 -15.11 6.30
N ILE A 151 -4.19 -16.29 6.31
CA ILE A 151 -2.89 -16.49 6.96
C ILE A 151 -1.82 -15.63 6.28
N LEU A 152 -1.77 -15.61 4.95
CA LEU A 152 -0.82 -14.77 4.20
C LEU A 152 -1.00 -13.27 4.51
N VAL A 153 -2.21 -12.82 4.76
CA VAL A 153 -2.48 -11.42 5.14
C VAL A 153 -2.14 -11.19 6.62
N MET A 154 -2.54 -12.12 7.51
CA MET A 154 -2.44 -11.91 8.95
C MET A 154 -1.00 -11.97 9.49
N ILE A 155 -0.11 -12.76 8.87
CA ILE A 155 1.30 -12.82 9.29
C ILE A 155 1.94 -11.42 9.31
N PRO A 156 2.00 -10.68 8.20
CA PRO A 156 2.58 -9.33 8.21
C PRO A 156 1.76 -8.35 9.05
N VAL A 157 0.43 -8.44 9.05
CA VAL A 157 -0.44 -7.56 9.85
C VAL A 157 -0.10 -7.66 11.34
N VAL A 158 0.02 -8.88 11.88
CA VAL A 158 0.37 -9.09 13.29
C VAL A 158 1.78 -8.60 13.59
N LEU A 159 2.76 -8.85 12.71
CA LEU A 159 4.12 -8.37 12.88
C LEU A 159 4.20 -6.83 12.90
N ILE A 160 3.49 -6.17 11.99
CA ILE A 160 3.42 -4.69 11.92
C ILE A 160 2.69 -4.13 13.15
N ALA A 161 1.60 -4.75 13.57
CA ALA A 161 0.88 -4.34 14.77
C ALA A 161 1.74 -4.43 16.04
N ARG A 162 2.63 -5.43 16.13
CA ARG A 162 3.61 -5.55 17.23
C ARG A 162 4.72 -4.49 17.18
N GLN A 163 4.94 -3.85 16.04
CA GLN A 163 5.85 -2.70 15.88
C GLN A 163 5.17 -1.35 16.21
N PRO A 164 4.18 -1.32 17.06
CA PRO A 164 3.08 -0.36 17.27
C PRO A 164 2.76 0.54 16.05
N ASP A 165 2.60 -0.07 14.87
CA ASP A 165 2.18 0.62 13.65
C ASP A 165 0.79 0.14 13.17
N LEU A 166 -0.23 0.50 13.97
CA LEU A 166 -1.61 0.08 13.71
C LEU A 166 -2.13 0.60 12.36
N GLY A 167 -1.77 1.85 11.99
CA GLY A 167 -2.20 2.45 10.73
C GLY A 167 -1.74 1.64 9.52
N THR A 168 -0.46 1.29 9.47
CA THR A 168 0.08 0.47 8.39
C THR A 168 -0.44 -0.97 8.45
N ALA A 169 -0.64 -1.55 9.65
CA ALA A 169 -1.25 -2.88 9.80
C ALA A 169 -2.66 -2.92 9.19
N ILE A 170 -3.49 -1.91 9.45
CA ILE A 170 -4.83 -1.78 8.87
C ILE A 170 -4.75 -1.63 7.34
N LEU A 171 -3.84 -0.81 6.81
CA LEU A 171 -3.69 -0.63 5.36
C LEU A 171 -3.30 -1.94 4.67
N VAL A 172 -2.32 -2.67 5.21
CA VAL A 172 -1.90 -3.97 4.67
C VAL A 172 -3.02 -5.01 4.76
N GLY A 173 -3.71 -5.05 5.90
CA GLY A 173 -4.86 -5.93 6.11
C GLY A 173 -6.00 -5.63 5.13
N SER A 174 -6.33 -4.35 4.95
CA SER A 174 -7.35 -3.91 4.00
C SER A 174 -6.97 -4.25 2.57
N ALA A 175 -5.71 -4.04 2.15
CA ALA A 175 -5.25 -4.39 0.81
C ALA A 175 -5.44 -5.89 0.52
N GLY A 176 -5.05 -6.77 1.46
CA GLY A 176 -5.28 -8.21 1.35
C GLY A 176 -6.77 -8.57 1.35
N PHE A 177 -7.56 -7.94 2.22
CA PHE A 177 -9.01 -8.14 2.27
C PHE A 177 -9.71 -7.76 0.96
N PHE A 178 -9.32 -6.66 0.31
CA PHE A 178 -9.91 -6.27 -0.97
C PHE A 178 -9.65 -7.30 -2.07
N VAL A 179 -8.49 -7.95 -2.09
CA VAL A 179 -8.22 -9.05 -3.04
C VAL A 179 -9.15 -10.22 -2.78
N LEU A 180 -9.37 -10.61 -1.51
CA LEU A 180 -10.31 -11.67 -1.13
C LEU A 180 -11.75 -11.30 -1.48
N PHE A 181 -12.13 -10.07 -1.22
CA PHE A 181 -13.46 -9.55 -1.57
C PHE A 181 -13.73 -9.66 -3.07
N LEU A 182 -12.77 -9.21 -3.90
CA LEU A 182 -12.88 -9.29 -5.37
C LEU A 182 -12.81 -10.74 -5.88
N ALA A 183 -12.19 -11.66 -5.15
CA ALA A 183 -12.18 -13.09 -5.45
C ALA A 183 -13.52 -13.80 -5.13
N GLY A 184 -14.53 -13.06 -4.68
CA GLY A 184 -15.89 -13.56 -4.49
C GLY A 184 -16.13 -14.27 -3.15
N VAL A 185 -15.53 -13.78 -2.07
CA VAL A 185 -15.85 -14.26 -0.72
C VAL A 185 -17.34 -14.03 -0.42
N ARG A 186 -18.00 -15.05 0.13
CA ARG A 186 -19.43 -14.99 0.45
C ARG A 186 -19.77 -13.87 1.42
N TRP A 187 -20.76 -13.05 1.13
CA TRP A 187 -21.23 -11.96 1.98
C TRP A 187 -21.49 -12.36 3.43
N ARG A 188 -21.97 -13.58 3.66
CA ARG A 188 -22.18 -14.13 5.01
C ARG A 188 -20.88 -14.14 5.83
N ILE A 189 -19.75 -14.47 5.22
CA ILE A 189 -18.43 -14.48 5.88
C ILE A 189 -18.00 -13.05 6.19
N ILE A 190 -18.17 -12.13 5.25
CA ILE A 190 -17.84 -10.71 5.44
C ILE A 190 -18.66 -10.12 6.59
N ILE A 191 -19.97 -10.35 6.60
CA ILE A 191 -20.86 -9.87 7.67
C ILE A 191 -20.47 -10.50 9.01
N SER A 192 -20.24 -11.83 9.07
CA SER A 192 -19.86 -12.49 10.31
C SER A 192 -18.53 -11.99 10.86
N LEU A 193 -17.54 -11.72 10.00
CA LEU A 193 -16.28 -11.08 10.43
C LEU A 193 -16.51 -9.65 10.91
N GLY A 194 -17.32 -8.87 10.23
CA GLY A 194 -17.69 -7.52 10.68
C GLY A 194 -18.35 -7.50 12.06
N VAL A 195 -19.31 -8.38 12.27
CA VAL A 195 -19.96 -8.55 13.59
C VAL A 195 -18.96 -8.99 14.65
N LEU A 196 -18.08 -9.95 14.33
CA LEU A 196 -17.05 -10.41 15.25
C LEU A 196 -16.07 -9.29 15.63
N PHE A 197 -15.57 -8.52 14.66
CA PHE A 197 -14.69 -7.37 14.92
C PHE A 197 -15.39 -6.30 15.75
N SER A 198 -16.66 -6.00 15.47
CA SER A 198 -17.44 -5.03 16.24
C SER A 198 -17.66 -5.51 17.68
N ALA A 199 -17.93 -6.79 17.89
CA ALA A 199 -18.08 -7.37 19.22
C ALA A 199 -16.76 -7.41 20.01
N LEU A 200 -15.63 -7.60 19.31
CA LEU A 200 -14.29 -7.59 19.92
C LEU A 200 -13.72 -6.17 20.10
N ALA A 201 -14.28 -5.15 19.44
CA ALA A 201 -13.76 -3.79 19.48
C ALA A 201 -13.59 -3.23 20.93
N PRO A 202 -14.51 -3.42 21.88
CA PRO A 202 -14.32 -2.97 23.26
C PRO A 202 -13.15 -3.68 23.96
N LEU A 203 -12.95 -4.97 23.70
CA LEU A 203 -11.84 -5.74 24.25
C LEU A 203 -10.51 -5.29 23.64
N LEU A 204 -10.45 -5.09 22.33
CA LEU A 204 -9.27 -4.56 21.64
C LEU A 204 -8.92 -3.16 22.15
N TRP A 205 -9.93 -2.31 22.36
CA TRP A 205 -9.75 -0.98 22.95
C TRP A 205 -9.10 -1.05 24.33
N LYS A 206 -9.57 -1.95 25.19
CA LYS A 206 -9.10 -2.04 26.57
C LYS A 206 -7.76 -2.74 26.72
N PHE A 207 -7.47 -3.78 25.91
CA PHE A 207 -6.34 -4.68 26.15
C PHE A 207 -5.27 -4.66 25.05
N ALA A 208 -5.61 -4.28 23.81
CA ALA A 208 -4.69 -4.37 22.68
C ALA A 208 -4.10 -3.02 22.26
N LEU A 209 -4.80 -1.91 22.49
CA LEU A 209 -4.36 -0.58 22.09
C LEU A 209 -3.46 0.05 23.16
N HIS A 210 -2.30 0.58 22.73
CA HIS A 210 -1.43 1.40 23.56
C HIS A 210 -2.02 2.80 23.75
N ASP A 211 -1.67 3.48 24.84
CA ASP A 211 -2.23 4.79 25.18
C ASP A 211 -2.07 5.84 24.07
N TYR A 212 -0.92 5.87 23.38
CA TYR A 212 -0.71 6.77 22.26
C TYR A 212 -1.64 6.49 21.06
N GLN A 213 -2.05 5.22 20.83
CA GLN A 213 -2.99 4.83 19.77
C GLN A 213 -4.41 5.26 20.13
N ARG A 214 -4.80 5.10 21.41
CA ARG A 214 -6.09 5.57 21.93
C ARG A 214 -6.18 7.08 21.81
N ASN A 215 -5.14 7.81 22.23
CA ASN A 215 -5.09 9.27 22.13
C ASN A 215 -5.26 9.74 20.70
N ARG A 216 -4.60 9.11 19.72
CA ARG A 216 -4.81 9.44 18.30
C ARG A 216 -6.26 9.27 17.82
N ILE A 217 -6.94 8.21 18.27
CA ILE A 217 -8.34 7.99 17.92
C ILE A 217 -9.22 9.04 18.60
N LEU A 218 -8.94 9.35 19.87
CA LEU A 218 -9.66 10.39 20.60
C LEU A 218 -9.48 11.77 19.99
N THR A 219 -8.25 12.17 19.67
CA THR A 219 -7.96 13.44 18.97
C THR A 219 -8.63 13.52 17.59
N LEU A 220 -8.78 12.38 16.89
CA LEU A 220 -9.51 12.33 15.62
C LEU A 220 -11.01 12.58 15.80
N LEU A 221 -11.59 12.09 16.90
CA LEU A 221 -13.02 12.23 17.22
C LEU A 221 -13.34 13.59 17.86
N ASP A 222 -12.41 14.12 18.62
CA ASP A 222 -12.52 15.42 19.31
C ASP A 222 -11.20 16.21 19.17
N PRO A 223 -11.04 16.94 18.04
CA PRO A 223 -9.83 17.71 17.77
C PRO A 223 -9.58 18.85 18.76
N GLU A 224 -10.61 19.31 19.49
CA GLU A 224 -10.49 20.40 20.47
C GLU A 224 -9.91 19.93 21.82
N SER A 225 -9.80 18.64 22.03
CA SER A 225 -9.26 18.02 23.25
C SER A 225 -7.73 17.87 23.24
N ASP A 226 -7.04 18.24 22.14
CA ASP A 226 -5.58 18.19 22.07
C ASP A 226 -4.97 19.41 22.77
N PRO A 227 -4.14 19.23 23.83
CA PRO A 227 -3.55 20.33 24.61
C PRO A 227 -2.47 21.11 23.84
#